data_1742de4461881de86442f16b871c594a
#
_entry.id   1742de4461881de86442f16b871c594a
#
_cell.length_a   1.000
_cell.length_b   1.000
_cell.length_c   1.000
_cell.angle_alpha   90.00
_cell.angle_beta   90.00
_cell.angle_gamma   90.00
#
_symmetry.space_group_name_H-M   'P 1'
#
loop_
_entity.id
_entity.type
_entity.pdbx_description
1 polymer ?
#
loop_
_entity_poly.entity_id
_entity_poly.type
_entity_poly.pdbx_seq_one_letter_code
_entity_poly.pdbx_strand_id
1 'polypeptide(L)'
;MKILILNWRDIKNPLSGGAEILTHEISKRLVAKGHKVTEFCSYFDGSRKEEVLDGVRIIREGNPDARTLLNSVQFKAYRRYKKEFEGKVDLVIDEVHGIPFFTPFYVKEKKVALICEVAGDLWDIAVSFPFNILGKIIEKIYPFFYSKVKIITISNSSKKELSEIGFNSPQINIIPMGSNSKVINDLPVKEKNETVVFLSRLSKSKGVGDAIKCVAILKDEFPNLTLWVIGRGEETFKKELDKLVSDLKLQGNIEFFNYVTEEKKQELLTRAHILLMPSAKEGWGLTVHEAGARGTPAVVYNVPGLSEVVLDNINGIICKVNSPEELARNTRELFRNKDLYEKLQRGAINERKKYTWDATVSQFLNFIK
;
A
#
# COMPACT_ATOMS: atom_id res chain seq x y z
N MET A 1 21.57 16.84 4.36
CA MET A 1 22.10 15.46 4.50
C MET A 1 22.15 14.78 3.13
N LYS A 2 23.08 13.84 2.97
CA LYS A 2 23.15 12.89 1.87
C LYS A 2 22.53 11.57 2.35
N ILE A 3 21.45 11.15 1.74
CA ILE A 3 20.64 9.99 2.16
C ILE A 3 20.68 8.94 1.06
N LEU A 4 21.03 7.72 1.41
CA LEU A 4 20.93 6.54 0.55
C LEU A 4 19.77 5.67 1.01
N ILE A 5 18.83 5.38 0.12
CA ILE A 5 17.73 4.45 0.36
C ILE A 5 18.01 3.18 -0.44
N LEU A 6 17.97 2.05 0.23
CA LEU A 6 18.05 0.74 -0.39
C LEU A 6 16.65 0.15 -0.43
N ASN A 7 16.08 0.06 -1.61
CA ASN A 7 14.73 -0.42 -1.85
C ASN A 7 14.74 -1.54 -2.89
N TRP A 8 13.78 -2.41 -2.87
CA TRP A 8 13.71 -3.46 -3.89
C TRP A 8 13.08 -2.97 -5.20
N ARG A 9 12.26 -1.91 -5.17
CA ARG A 9 11.60 -1.29 -6.34
C ARG A 9 11.49 0.21 -6.14
N ASP A 10 11.41 0.94 -7.23
CA ASP A 10 11.06 2.36 -7.23
C ASP A 10 9.64 2.59 -7.74
N ILE A 11 9.18 3.83 -7.67
CA ILE A 11 7.82 4.25 -8.04
C ILE A 11 7.45 3.97 -9.50
N LYS A 12 8.42 3.87 -10.42
CA LYS A 12 8.18 3.57 -11.84
C LYS A 12 8.04 2.06 -12.13
N ASN A 13 8.38 1.21 -11.17
CA ASN A 13 8.24 -0.23 -11.36
C ASN A 13 6.76 -0.57 -11.61
N PRO A 14 6.41 -1.36 -12.63
CA PRO A 14 5.03 -1.75 -12.91
C PRO A 14 4.30 -2.45 -11.74
N LEU A 15 5.06 -3.00 -10.80
CA LEU A 15 4.55 -3.66 -9.60
C LEU A 15 4.62 -2.77 -8.34
N SER A 16 4.88 -1.46 -8.50
CA SER A 16 4.91 -0.51 -7.39
C SER A 16 3.56 -0.46 -6.66
N GLY A 17 3.62 -0.18 -5.36
CA GLY A 17 2.46 -0.10 -4.48
C GLY A 17 2.62 1.00 -3.43
N GLY A 18 1.96 0.81 -2.28
CA GLY A 18 1.93 1.81 -1.21
C GLY A 18 3.31 2.12 -0.62
N ALA A 19 4.18 1.13 -0.50
CA ALA A 19 5.53 1.33 0.06
C ALA A 19 6.41 2.19 -0.86
N GLU A 20 6.40 1.91 -2.17
CA GLU A 20 7.16 2.71 -3.14
C GLU A 20 6.61 4.15 -3.24
N ILE A 21 5.29 4.33 -3.09
CA ILE A 21 4.67 5.66 -2.96
C ILE A 21 5.20 6.37 -1.72
N LEU A 22 5.23 5.69 -0.56
CA LEU A 22 5.74 6.26 0.69
C LEU A 22 7.18 6.74 0.52
N THR A 23 8.05 5.88 0.00
CA THR A 23 9.47 6.18 -0.19
C THR A 23 9.68 7.35 -1.15
N HIS A 24 8.98 7.35 -2.28
CA HIS A 24 9.09 8.43 -3.26
C HIS A 24 8.57 9.77 -2.71
N GLU A 25 7.40 9.77 -2.04
CA GLU A 25 6.79 10.96 -1.46
C GLU A 25 7.64 11.57 -0.34
N ILE A 26 8.28 10.75 0.49
CA ILE A 26 9.27 11.21 1.47
C ILE A 26 10.49 11.77 0.75
N SER A 27 11.06 11.04 -0.20
CA SER A 27 12.30 11.37 -0.91
C SER A 27 12.23 12.71 -1.63
N LYS A 28 11.17 12.95 -2.43
CA LYS A 28 11.02 14.21 -3.16
C LYS A 28 10.84 15.42 -2.24
N ARG A 29 10.19 15.26 -1.08
CA ARG A 29 10.05 16.33 -0.10
C ARG A 29 11.33 16.58 0.68
N LEU A 30 12.13 15.55 0.92
CA LEU A 30 13.48 15.71 1.46
C LEU A 30 14.37 16.48 0.49
N VAL A 31 14.29 16.19 -0.82
CA VAL A 31 15.00 16.96 -1.85
C VAL A 31 14.54 18.41 -1.85
N ALA A 32 13.23 18.67 -1.81
CA ALA A 32 12.69 20.04 -1.73
C ALA A 32 13.16 20.81 -0.47
N LYS A 33 13.53 20.09 0.60
CA LYS A 33 14.13 20.67 1.83
C LYS A 33 15.67 20.75 1.79
N GLY A 34 16.29 20.54 0.62
CA GLY A 34 17.73 20.69 0.41
C GLY A 34 18.58 19.47 0.75
N HIS A 35 17.97 18.29 0.97
CA HIS A 35 18.71 17.03 1.13
C HIS A 35 19.06 16.43 -0.24
N LYS A 36 20.16 15.69 -0.31
CA LYS A 36 20.52 14.89 -1.50
C LYS A 36 20.06 13.46 -1.24
N VAL A 37 19.10 12.98 -2.02
CA VAL A 37 18.55 11.63 -1.87
C VAL A 37 18.92 10.80 -3.08
N THR A 38 19.47 9.61 -2.82
CA THR A 38 19.69 8.56 -3.83
C THR A 38 18.91 7.31 -3.41
N GLU A 39 18.08 6.78 -4.30
CA GLU A 39 17.39 5.52 -4.13
C GLU A 39 18.06 4.48 -5.02
N PHE A 40 18.50 3.39 -4.42
CA PHE A 40 19.01 2.21 -5.11
C PHE A 40 17.94 1.13 -5.08
N CYS A 41 17.62 0.56 -6.25
CA CYS A 41 16.57 -0.45 -6.37
C CYS A 41 16.88 -1.46 -7.49
N SER A 42 16.01 -2.47 -7.66
CA SER A 42 16.14 -3.46 -8.73
C SER A 42 15.86 -2.87 -10.10
N TYR A 43 16.51 -3.45 -11.10
CA TYR A 43 16.21 -3.19 -12.50
C TYR A 43 14.90 -3.88 -12.90
N PHE A 44 14.17 -3.28 -13.83
CA PHE A 44 13.02 -3.87 -14.51
C PHE A 44 13.04 -3.54 -16.00
N ASP A 45 12.43 -4.38 -16.82
CA ASP A 45 12.49 -4.27 -18.28
C ASP A 45 11.94 -2.92 -18.76
N GLY A 46 12.69 -2.29 -19.67
CA GLY A 46 12.37 -0.96 -20.20
C GLY A 46 12.78 0.20 -19.29
N SER A 47 13.34 -0.07 -18.08
CA SER A 47 13.81 1.01 -17.21
C SER A 47 15.21 1.51 -17.59
N ARG A 48 15.49 2.78 -17.27
CA ARG A 48 16.86 3.32 -17.33
C ARG A 48 17.64 2.84 -16.11
N LYS A 49 18.93 2.53 -16.29
CA LYS A 49 19.81 2.14 -15.17
C LYS A 49 19.97 3.25 -14.14
N GLU A 50 20.06 4.50 -14.60
CA GLU A 50 20.11 5.68 -13.74
C GLU A 50 19.24 6.77 -14.33
N GLU A 51 18.49 7.47 -13.48
CA GLU A 51 17.73 8.67 -13.85
C GLU A 51 17.50 9.55 -12.61
N VAL A 52 16.95 10.74 -12.82
CA VAL A 52 16.49 11.62 -11.75
C VAL A 52 14.98 11.79 -11.87
N LEU A 53 14.27 11.47 -10.78
CA LEU A 53 12.82 11.63 -10.66
C LEU A 53 12.53 12.59 -9.50
N ASP A 54 11.85 13.70 -9.77
CA ASP A 54 11.50 14.72 -8.76
C ASP A 54 12.70 15.12 -7.89
N GLY A 55 13.91 15.20 -8.52
CA GLY A 55 15.16 15.52 -7.86
C GLY A 55 15.83 14.37 -7.11
N VAL A 56 15.20 13.20 -7.02
CA VAL A 56 15.77 11.98 -6.43
C VAL A 56 16.59 11.25 -7.49
N ARG A 57 17.87 10.94 -7.19
CA ARG A 57 18.68 10.09 -8.06
C ARG A 57 18.26 8.63 -7.86
N ILE A 58 17.77 7.99 -8.91
CA ILE A 58 17.39 6.57 -8.92
C ILE A 58 18.49 5.76 -9.60
N ILE A 59 18.95 4.70 -8.95
CA ILE A 59 19.94 3.74 -9.48
C ILE A 59 19.29 2.36 -9.49
N ARG A 60 19.23 1.73 -10.67
CA ARG A 60 18.62 0.40 -10.83
C ARG A 60 19.67 -0.63 -11.21
N GLU A 61 19.94 -1.56 -10.31
CA GLU A 61 20.85 -2.69 -10.53
C GLU A 61 20.30 -3.96 -9.84
N GLY A 62 20.59 -5.10 -10.43
CA GLY A 62 20.19 -6.40 -9.89
C GLY A 62 18.74 -6.77 -10.17
N ASN A 63 18.40 -8.01 -9.83
CA ASN A 63 17.07 -8.58 -10.01
C ASN A 63 16.40 -8.75 -8.63
N PRO A 64 15.11 -8.43 -8.48
CA PRO A 64 14.36 -8.75 -7.26
C PRO A 64 14.18 -10.27 -7.08
N ASP A 65 14.25 -11.05 -8.18
CA ASP A 65 14.17 -12.51 -8.15
C ASP A 65 15.55 -13.09 -7.78
N ALA A 66 15.72 -13.43 -6.51
CA ALA A 66 16.99 -13.82 -5.89
C ALA A 66 17.49 -15.24 -6.26
N ARG A 67 17.10 -15.80 -7.42
CA ARG A 67 17.57 -17.13 -7.86
C ARG A 67 19.08 -17.23 -7.99
N THR A 68 19.77 -16.11 -8.20
CA THR A 68 21.23 -16.02 -8.15
C THR A 68 21.65 -14.91 -7.20
N LEU A 69 22.30 -15.27 -6.10
CA LEU A 69 22.76 -14.32 -5.07
C LEU A 69 23.56 -13.16 -5.68
N LEU A 70 24.47 -13.45 -6.61
CA LEU A 70 25.34 -12.45 -7.25
C LEU A 70 24.60 -11.41 -8.11
N ASN A 71 23.39 -11.74 -8.58
CA ASN A 71 22.55 -10.85 -9.35
C ASN A 71 21.36 -10.28 -8.54
N SER A 72 21.26 -10.63 -7.26
CA SER A 72 20.22 -10.07 -6.39
C SER A 72 20.42 -8.57 -6.21
N VAL A 73 19.32 -7.84 -6.00
CA VAL A 73 19.35 -6.41 -5.69
C VAL A 73 20.16 -6.14 -4.42
N GLN A 74 20.09 -7.02 -3.41
CA GLN A 74 20.83 -6.92 -2.14
C GLN A 74 22.33 -6.95 -2.35
N PHE A 75 22.83 -7.92 -3.14
CA PHE A 75 24.27 -8.03 -3.42
C PHE A 75 24.78 -6.86 -4.28
N LYS A 76 24.00 -6.42 -5.26
CA LYS A 76 24.34 -5.24 -6.07
C LYS A 76 24.35 -3.96 -5.22
N ALA A 77 23.39 -3.81 -4.29
CA ALA A 77 23.36 -2.70 -3.34
C ALA A 77 24.61 -2.67 -2.45
N TYR A 78 24.99 -3.83 -1.89
CA TYR A 78 26.26 -3.95 -1.13
C TYR A 78 27.47 -3.50 -1.94
N ARG A 79 27.63 -4.01 -3.18
CA ARG A 79 28.76 -3.64 -4.04
C ARG A 79 28.75 -2.15 -4.39
N ARG A 80 27.57 -1.62 -4.72
CA ARG A 80 27.43 -0.20 -5.06
C ARG A 80 27.70 0.71 -3.86
N TYR A 81 27.21 0.34 -2.66
CA TYR A 81 27.50 1.04 -1.43
C TYR A 81 29.01 1.10 -1.19
N LYS A 82 29.72 -0.03 -1.25
CA LYS A 82 31.17 -0.10 -1.06
C LYS A 82 31.97 0.76 -2.06
N LYS A 83 31.53 0.79 -3.31
CA LYS A 83 32.22 1.53 -4.39
C LYS A 83 31.97 3.03 -4.34
N GLU A 84 30.75 3.46 -4.03
CA GLU A 84 30.31 4.84 -4.24
C GLU A 84 29.91 5.59 -2.98
N PHE A 85 29.31 4.92 -1.98
CA PHE A 85 28.62 5.58 -0.88
C PHE A 85 29.30 5.45 0.48
N GLU A 86 30.14 4.45 0.70
CA GLU A 86 30.84 4.24 1.99
C GLU A 86 31.65 5.49 2.36
N GLY A 87 31.40 6.03 3.55
CA GLY A 87 32.01 7.25 4.07
C GLY A 87 31.53 8.57 3.40
N LYS A 88 30.52 8.53 2.52
CA LYS A 88 30.07 9.68 1.74
C LYS A 88 28.62 10.05 1.92
N VAL A 89 27.85 9.25 2.67
CA VAL A 89 26.45 9.50 3.02
C VAL A 89 26.29 9.71 4.52
N ASP A 90 25.27 10.45 4.92
CA ASP A 90 24.97 10.74 6.33
C ASP A 90 24.01 9.71 6.93
N LEU A 91 23.17 9.11 6.09
CA LEU A 91 22.11 8.18 6.50
C LEU A 91 21.89 7.13 5.42
N VAL A 92 21.74 5.87 5.84
CA VAL A 92 21.25 4.78 5.00
C VAL A 92 19.91 4.29 5.51
N ILE A 93 18.93 4.18 4.63
CA ILE A 93 17.62 3.61 4.90
C ILE A 93 17.56 2.24 4.25
N ASP A 94 17.34 1.19 5.06
CA ASP A 94 17.13 -0.18 4.65
C ASP A 94 15.61 -0.43 4.56
N GLU A 95 15.07 -0.42 3.36
CA GLU A 95 13.64 -0.65 3.17
C GLU A 95 13.39 -2.15 2.99
N VAL A 96 12.75 -2.75 4.00
CA VAL A 96 12.58 -4.20 4.08
C VAL A 96 11.22 -4.63 3.56
N HIS A 97 11.24 -5.38 2.47
CA HIS A 97 10.07 -6.04 1.87
C HIS A 97 10.30 -7.56 1.86
N GLY A 98 10.14 -8.18 3.02
CA GLY A 98 10.43 -9.60 3.23
C GLY A 98 11.93 -9.86 3.46
N ILE A 99 12.80 -9.67 2.48
CA ILE A 99 14.25 -9.86 2.61
C ILE A 99 14.95 -8.50 2.77
N PRO A 100 15.66 -8.27 3.89
CA PRO A 100 16.39 -7.02 4.13
C PRO A 100 17.65 -6.90 3.25
N PHE A 101 18.21 -5.69 3.19
CA PHE A 101 19.53 -5.46 2.58
C PHE A 101 20.70 -5.80 3.51
N PHE A 102 20.42 -6.25 4.73
CA PHE A 102 21.43 -6.63 5.72
C PHE A 102 22.44 -5.52 6.04
N THR A 103 22.00 -4.28 6.01
CA THR A 103 22.84 -3.10 6.26
C THR A 103 23.60 -3.11 7.58
N PRO A 104 23.13 -3.76 8.69
CA PRO A 104 23.90 -3.84 9.92
C PRO A 104 25.29 -4.47 9.76
N PHE A 105 25.49 -5.34 8.75
CA PHE A 105 26.76 -6.03 8.55
C PHE A 105 27.84 -5.22 7.82
N TYR A 106 27.44 -4.19 7.03
CA TYR A 106 28.39 -3.52 6.17
C TYR A 106 28.31 -1.99 6.12
N VAL A 107 27.19 -1.40 6.55
CA VAL A 107 27.03 0.05 6.62
C VAL A 107 27.59 0.56 7.95
N LYS A 108 28.47 1.54 7.89
CA LYS A 108 29.09 2.14 9.08
C LYS A 108 28.34 3.40 9.56
N GLU A 109 27.73 4.11 8.61
CA GLU A 109 27.00 5.35 8.86
C GLU A 109 25.72 5.09 9.66
N LYS A 110 25.06 6.18 10.07
CA LYS A 110 23.73 6.09 10.66
C LYS A 110 22.78 5.33 9.74
N LYS A 111 22.06 4.38 10.29
CA LYS A 111 21.11 3.56 9.53
C LYS A 111 19.78 3.42 10.24
N VAL A 112 18.72 3.29 9.45
CA VAL A 112 17.34 3.10 9.87
C VAL A 112 16.73 2.02 8.99
N ALA A 113 15.89 1.16 9.54
CA ALA A 113 15.08 0.25 8.74
C ALA A 113 13.66 0.83 8.57
N LEU A 114 13.14 0.78 7.35
CA LEU A 114 11.73 1.07 7.04
C LEU A 114 11.02 -0.24 6.71
N ILE A 115 10.06 -0.63 7.55
CA ILE A 115 9.34 -1.91 7.43
C ILE A 115 7.85 -1.63 7.51
N CYS A 116 7.17 -1.65 6.37
CA CYS A 116 5.75 -1.32 6.28
C CYS A 116 4.85 -2.44 6.80
N GLU A 117 5.23 -3.70 6.59
CA GLU A 117 4.48 -4.89 7.01
C GLU A 117 5.40 -6.11 7.13
N VAL A 118 4.97 -7.08 7.90
CA VAL A 118 5.59 -8.43 7.98
C VAL A 118 4.95 -9.29 6.89
N ALA A 119 5.73 -10.00 6.10
CA ALA A 119 5.18 -10.82 5.03
C ALA A 119 4.38 -12.02 5.59
N GLY A 120 4.92 -12.70 6.60
CA GLY A 120 4.20 -13.79 7.27
C GLY A 120 3.70 -14.87 6.30
N ASP A 121 2.36 -15.08 6.28
CA ASP A 121 1.74 -16.07 5.39
C ASP A 121 1.74 -15.67 3.91
N LEU A 122 2.05 -14.40 3.59
CA LEU A 122 2.21 -13.99 2.19
C LEU A 122 3.36 -14.73 1.50
N TRP A 123 4.34 -15.23 2.25
CA TRP A 123 5.39 -16.09 1.70
C TRP A 123 4.85 -17.32 0.98
N ASP A 124 3.77 -17.95 1.51
CA ASP A 124 3.18 -19.16 0.90
C ASP A 124 2.40 -18.83 -0.38
N ILE A 125 1.94 -17.59 -0.50
CA ILE A 125 1.14 -17.13 -1.66
C ILE A 125 2.06 -16.59 -2.77
N ALA A 126 3.13 -15.88 -2.37
CA ALA A 126 3.98 -15.14 -3.30
C ALA A 126 5.16 -15.95 -3.84
N VAL A 127 5.60 -16.97 -3.11
CA VAL A 127 6.85 -17.69 -3.42
C VAL A 127 6.65 -19.20 -3.27
N SER A 128 7.09 -19.97 -4.28
CA SER A 128 6.99 -21.43 -4.26
C SER A 128 8.00 -22.10 -3.33
N PHE A 129 7.69 -23.34 -2.89
CA PHE A 129 8.61 -24.20 -2.14
C PHE A 129 9.91 -24.43 -2.93
N PRO A 130 11.10 -24.44 -2.28
CA PRO A 130 11.35 -24.28 -0.83
C PRO A 130 11.60 -22.82 -0.39
N PHE A 131 11.55 -21.85 -1.29
CA PHE A 131 11.93 -20.47 -1.02
C PHE A 131 10.97 -19.73 -0.07
N ASN A 132 9.69 -20.13 -0.04
CA ASN A 132 8.72 -19.61 0.94
C ASN A 132 9.15 -19.93 2.37
N ILE A 133 9.64 -21.16 2.63
CA ILE A 133 10.14 -21.55 3.97
C ILE A 133 11.39 -20.76 4.32
N LEU A 134 12.32 -20.62 3.36
CA LEU A 134 13.54 -19.82 3.57
C LEU A 134 13.18 -18.36 3.89
N GLY A 135 12.21 -17.76 3.19
CA GLY A 135 11.72 -16.42 3.47
C GLY A 135 11.19 -16.28 4.89
N LYS A 136 10.34 -17.21 5.34
CA LYS A 136 9.82 -17.25 6.72
C LYS A 136 10.94 -17.40 7.77
N ILE A 137 11.97 -18.20 7.48
CA ILE A 137 13.12 -18.36 8.38
C ILE A 137 13.90 -17.04 8.45
N ILE A 138 14.21 -16.42 7.32
CA ILE A 138 14.90 -15.12 7.28
C ILE A 138 14.10 -14.08 8.07
N GLU A 139 12.79 -14.03 7.87
CA GLU A 139 11.91 -13.07 8.56
C GLU A 139 11.92 -13.24 10.08
N LYS A 140 12.09 -14.45 10.60
CA LYS A 140 12.23 -14.71 12.05
C LYS A 140 13.63 -14.41 12.60
N ILE A 141 14.65 -14.41 11.75
CA ILE A 141 16.05 -14.28 12.18
C ILE A 141 16.53 -12.83 12.07
N TYR A 142 16.09 -12.06 11.05
CA TYR A 142 16.65 -10.72 10.84
C TYR A 142 16.39 -9.74 11.99
N PRO A 143 15.35 -9.84 12.85
CA PRO A 143 15.22 -8.98 14.03
C PRO A 143 16.44 -9.01 14.94
N PHE A 144 17.09 -10.17 15.07
CA PHE A 144 18.33 -10.31 15.86
C PHE A 144 19.45 -9.42 15.32
N PHE A 145 19.64 -9.38 14.00
CA PHE A 145 20.68 -8.57 13.35
C PHE A 145 20.36 -7.07 13.37
N TYR A 146 19.08 -6.71 13.40
CA TYR A 146 18.58 -5.34 13.44
C TYR A 146 18.30 -4.83 14.86
N SER A 147 18.68 -5.58 15.91
CA SER A 147 18.37 -5.24 17.32
C SER A 147 18.86 -3.86 17.78
N LYS A 148 19.88 -3.30 17.13
CA LYS A 148 20.43 -1.96 17.41
C LYS A 148 20.02 -0.91 16.38
N VAL A 149 19.17 -1.26 15.39
CA VAL A 149 18.73 -0.36 14.32
C VAL A 149 17.37 0.21 14.69
N LYS A 150 17.22 1.53 14.61
CA LYS A 150 15.91 2.16 14.77
C LYS A 150 15.02 1.78 13.59
N ILE A 151 13.75 1.50 13.87
CA ILE A 151 12.78 1.04 12.87
C ILE A 151 11.67 2.07 12.71
N ILE A 152 11.31 2.32 11.46
CA ILE A 152 10.11 3.05 11.08
C ILE A 152 9.11 2.03 10.53
N THR A 153 7.87 2.12 10.99
CA THR A 153 6.71 1.44 10.42
C THR A 153 5.55 2.41 10.26
N ILE A 154 4.46 1.97 9.65
CA ILE A 154 3.38 2.87 9.20
C ILE A 154 2.13 2.83 10.09
N SER A 155 1.96 1.78 10.90
CA SER A 155 0.73 1.54 11.66
C SER A 155 1.01 0.85 13.01
N ASN A 156 0.05 0.90 13.93
CA ASN A 156 0.13 0.14 15.19
C ASN A 156 0.07 -1.36 14.96
N SER A 157 -0.70 -1.81 13.97
CA SER A 157 -0.77 -3.21 13.58
C SER A 157 0.57 -3.71 13.05
N SER A 158 1.23 -2.97 12.16
CA SER A 158 2.58 -3.31 11.70
C SER A 158 3.60 -3.30 12.84
N LYS A 159 3.51 -2.36 13.78
CA LYS A 159 4.35 -2.35 14.98
C LYS A 159 4.14 -3.59 15.84
N LYS A 160 2.88 -4.02 16.02
CA LYS A 160 2.53 -5.23 16.75
C LYS A 160 3.11 -6.47 16.07
N GLU A 161 2.89 -6.64 14.76
CA GLU A 161 3.44 -7.74 13.96
C GLU A 161 4.99 -7.79 14.07
N LEU A 162 5.66 -6.64 13.96
CA LEU A 162 7.12 -6.55 14.11
C LEU A 162 7.57 -6.98 15.51
N SER A 163 6.82 -6.62 16.56
CA SER A 163 7.14 -7.04 17.92
C SER A 163 6.94 -8.55 18.10
N GLU A 164 5.93 -9.14 17.47
CA GLU A 164 5.64 -10.57 17.52
C GLU A 164 6.72 -11.42 16.84
N ILE A 165 7.38 -10.91 15.78
CA ILE A 165 8.51 -11.60 15.15
C ILE A 165 9.86 -11.37 15.85
N GLY A 166 9.90 -10.55 16.92
CA GLY A 166 11.06 -10.41 17.80
C GLY A 166 11.76 -9.04 17.82
N PHE A 167 11.21 -8.02 17.19
CA PHE A 167 11.73 -6.67 17.34
C PHE A 167 11.36 -6.06 18.70
N ASN A 168 12.29 -5.31 19.28
CA ASN A 168 12.03 -4.61 20.54
C ASN A 168 11.10 -3.40 20.28
N SER A 169 9.94 -3.37 20.91
CA SER A 169 8.91 -2.34 20.71
C SER A 169 9.42 -0.88 20.87
N PRO A 170 10.30 -0.53 21.83
CA PRO A 170 10.89 0.81 21.94
C PRO A 170 11.71 1.26 20.72
N GLN A 171 12.28 0.35 19.92
CA GLN A 171 13.02 0.74 18.70
C GLN A 171 12.12 1.02 17.50
N ILE A 172 10.81 0.66 17.59
CA ILE A 172 9.85 0.77 16.49
C ILE A 172 9.06 2.08 16.65
N ASN A 173 9.21 2.98 15.68
CA ASN A 173 8.47 4.23 15.61
C ASN A 173 7.43 4.18 14.49
N ILE A 174 6.25 4.68 14.78
CA ILE A 174 5.15 4.73 13.81
C ILE A 174 5.17 6.10 13.13
N ILE A 175 5.25 6.09 11.82
CA ILE A 175 5.13 7.28 10.97
C ILE A 175 4.05 6.99 9.93
N PRO A 176 2.81 7.46 10.15
CA PRO A 176 1.70 7.21 9.23
C PRO A 176 1.95 7.78 7.85
N MET A 177 1.40 7.10 6.84
CA MET A 177 1.46 7.58 5.47
C MET A 177 0.52 8.76 5.25
N GLY A 178 1.00 9.75 4.52
CA GLY A 178 0.16 10.80 3.95
C GLY A 178 -0.59 10.31 2.70
N SER A 179 -1.33 11.20 2.08
CA SER A 179 -1.90 10.98 0.74
C SER A 179 -1.88 12.29 -0.05
N ASN A 180 -1.78 12.17 -1.38
CA ASN A 180 -1.79 13.30 -2.30
C ASN A 180 -3.22 13.73 -2.69
N SER A 181 -4.24 12.93 -2.37
CA SER A 181 -5.61 13.23 -2.77
C SER A 181 -6.07 14.56 -2.19
N LYS A 182 -6.42 15.49 -3.07
CA LYS A 182 -6.95 16.79 -2.68
C LYS A 182 -8.28 16.61 -1.97
N VAL A 183 -8.36 17.06 -0.73
CA VAL A 183 -9.60 16.99 0.06
C VAL A 183 -10.62 17.97 -0.50
N ILE A 184 -11.84 17.48 -0.72
CA ILE A 184 -12.99 18.36 -1.07
C ILE A 184 -13.55 19.02 0.18
N ASN A 185 -14.19 20.17 0.01
CA ASN A 185 -14.82 20.89 1.12
C ASN A 185 -16.31 20.53 1.25
N ASP A 186 -16.99 20.38 0.13
CA ASP A 186 -18.42 20.10 0.05
C ASP A 186 -18.68 18.66 -0.33
N LEU A 187 -19.85 18.13 0.03
CA LEU A 187 -20.24 16.79 -0.38
C LEU A 187 -20.39 16.73 -1.90
N PRO A 188 -19.78 15.73 -2.56
CA PRO A 188 -19.79 15.64 -4.00
C PRO A 188 -21.14 15.11 -4.53
N VAL A 189 -21.43 15.47 -5.77
CA VAL A 189 -22.52 14.83 -6.50
C VAL A 189 -22.07 13.41 -6.87
N LYS A 190 -22.85 12.43 -6.46
CA LYS A 190 -22.62 11.01 -6.75
C LYS A 190 -23.30 10.59 -8.05
N GLU A 191 -22.99 9.39 -8.53
CA GLU A 191 -23.71 8.80 -9.67
C GLU A 191 -25.22 8.77 -9.42
N LYS A 192 -25.97 8.73 -10.51
CA LYS A 192 -27.43 8.61 -10.44
C LYS A 192 -27.87 7.24 -9.91
N ASN A 193 -27.18 6.20 -10.36
CA ASN A 193 -27.39 4.82 -9.92
C ASN A 193 -26.40 4.46 -8.84
N GLU A 194 -26.76 3.53 -7.98
CA GLU A 194 -25.87 3.00 -6.96
C GLU A 194 -24.56 2.53 -7.60
N THR A 195 -23.44 3.07 -7.13
CA THR A 195 -22.12 2.77 -7.70
C THR A 195 -21.12 2.53 -6.58
N VAL A 196 -20.53 1.37 -6.58
CA VAL A 196 -19.43 1.03 -5.67
C VAL A 196 -18.12 0.97 -6.45
N VAL A 197 -17.01 1.22 -5.78
CA VAL A 197 -15.68 1.19 -6.40
C VAL A 197 -14.76 0.25 -5.64
N PHE A 198 -13.98 -0.52 -6.37
CA PHE A 198 -12.83 -1.25 -5.88
C PHE A 198 -11.58 -0.64 -6.52
N LEU A 199 -10.58 -0.28 -5.71
CA LEU A 199 -9.34 0.32 -6.20
C LEU A 199 -8.15 -0.36 -5.53
N SER A 200 -7.50 -1.28 -6.24
CA SER A 200 -6.28 -1.97 -5.79
C SER A 200 -5.65 -2.76 -6.93
N ARG A 201 -4.47 -3.36 -6.67
CA ARG A 201 -3.97 -4.43 -7.55
C ARG A 201 -4.99 -5.56 -7.60
N LEU A 202 -5.21 -6.11 -8.79
CA LEU A 202 -6.10 -7.26 -8.95
C LEU A 202 -5.34 -8.53 -8.53
N SER A 203 -5.59 -8.98 -7.31
CA SER A 203 -5.03 -10.21 -6.74
C SER A 203 -6.03 -10.84 -5.76
N LYS A 204 -5.86 -12.13 -5.49
CA LYS A 204 -6.71 -12.85 -4.52
C LYS A 204 -6.64 -12.21 -3.13
N SER A 205 -5.46 -11.75 -2.71
CA SER A 205 -5.26 -11.13 -1.40
C SER A 205 -5.96 -9.77 -1.23
N LYS A 206 -6.29 -9.08 -2.33
CA LYS A 206 -7.02 -7.80 -2.29
C LYS A 206 -8.55 -7.96 -2.35
N GLY A 207 -9.03 -9.19 -2.59
CA GLY A 207 -10.44 -9.53 -2.42
C GLY A 207 -11.39 -9.05 -3.52
N VAL A 208 -10.90 -8.73 -4.73
CA VAL A 208 -11.77 -8.25 -5.83
C VAL A 208 -12.89 -9.24 -6.15
N GLY A 209 -12.64 -10.55 -6.01
CA GLY A 209 -13.69 -11.57 -6.19
C GLY A 209 -14.83 -11.43 -5.18
N ASP A 210 -14.53 -11.03 -3.95
CA ASP A 210 -15.56 -10.83 -2.92
C ASP A 210 -16.35 -9.53 -3.15
N ALA A 211 -15.71 -8.49 -3.70
CA ALA A 211 -16.42 -7.30 -4.16
C ALA A 211 -17.40 -7.63 -5.30
N ILE A 212 -17.02 -8.51 -6.23
CA ILE A 212 -17.92 -8.99 -7.32
C ILE A 212 -19.09 -9.80 -6.73
N LYS A 213 -18.83 -10.72 -5.80
CA LYS A 213 -19.88 -11.50 -5.12
C LYS A 213 -20.83 -10.61 -4.31
N CYS A 214 -20.31 -9.56 -3.67
CA CYS A 214 -21.14 -8.56 -2.99
C CYS A 214 -22.16 -7.94 -3.95
N VAL A 215 -21.76 -7.57 -5.16
CA VAL A 215 -22.69 -7.06 -6.18
C VAL A 215 -23.69 -8.13 -6.62
N ALA A 216 -23.28 -9.39 -6.77
CA ALA A 216 -24.19 -10.50 -7.08
C ALA A 216 -25.32 -10.64 -6.05
N ILE A 217 -25.01 -10.44 -4.78
CA ILE A 217 -25.99 -10.52 -3.68
C ILE A 217 -26.96 -9.31 -3.71
N LEU A 218 -26.50 -8.18 -4.20
CA LEU A 218 -27.28 -6.93 -4.19
C LEU A 218 -28.09 -6.65 -5.46
N LYS A 219 -27.74 -7.29 -6.59
CA LYS A 219 -28.28 -6.93 -7.91
C LYS A 219 -29.80 -7.07 -8.05
N ASP A 220 -30.41 -8.00 -7.35
CA ASP A 220 -31.88 -8.20 -7.44
C ASP A 220 -32.63 -7.04 -6.75
N GLU A 221 -32.02 -6.44 -5.74
CA GLU A 221 -32.58 -5.29 -5.01
C GLU A 221 -32.19 -3.96 -5.66
N PHE A 222 -30.96 -3.89 -6.23
CA PHE A 222 -30.41 -2.74 -6.94
C PHE A 222 -30.00 -3.13 -8.36
N PRO A 223 -30.94 -3.27 -9.31
CA PRO A 223 -30.64 -3.80 -10.65
C PRO A 223 -29.62 -2.97 -11.43
N ASN A 224 -29.56 -1.67 -11.17
CA ASN A 224 -28.62 -0.74 -11.83
C ASN A 224 -27.32 -0.53 -11.02
N LEU A 225 -27.10 -1.28 -9.95
CA LEU A 225 -25.85 -1.23 -9.18
C LEU A 225 -24.66 -1.54 -10.09
N THR A 226 -23.66 -0.67 -10.06
CA THR A 226 -22.42 -0.85 -10.82
C THR A 226 -21.22 -0.93 -9.86
N LEU A 227 -20.33 -1.88 -10.12
CA LEU A 227 -19.00 -1.94 -9.50
C LEU A 227 -17.95 -1.49 -10.51
N TRP A 228 -17.26 -0.42 -10.19
CA TRP A 228 -16.04 0.01 -10.89
C TRP A 228 -14.82 -0.67 -10.28
N VAL A 229 -14.15 -1.50 -11.08
CA VAL A 229 -12.93 -2.21 -10.70
C VAL A 229 -11.74 -1.50 -11.31
N ILE A 230 -10.96 -0.80 -10.47
CA ILE A 230 -9.81 0.00 -10.90
C ILE A 230 -8.55 -0.70 -10.43
N GLY A 231 -7.68 -1.11 -11.37
CA GLY A 231 -6.41 -1.71 -11.05
C GLY A 231 -5.87 -2.65 -12.10
N ARG A 232 -4.61 -3.07 -11.90
CA ARG A 232 -3.92 -4.05 -12.76
C ARG A 232 -3.71 -5.35 -12.01
N GLY A 233 -3.67 -6.44 -12.74
CA GLY A 233 -3.34 -7.77 -12.24
C GLY A 233 -2.78 -8.64 -13.36
N GLU A 234 -2.39 -9.83 -13.01
CA GLU A 234 -1.93 -10.83 -13.96
C GLU A 234 -3.09 -11.23 -14.90
N GLU A 235 -2.77 -11.47 -16.16
CA GLU A 235 -3.76 -11.80 -17.20
C GLU A 235 -4.52 -13.09 -16.88
N THR A 236 -3.85 -14.05 -16.26
CA THR A 236 -4.47 -15.30 -15.79
C THR A 236 -5.55 -15.04 -14.74
N PHE A 237 -5.26 -14.15 -13.77
CA PHE A 237 -6.22 -13.79 -12.73
C PHE A 237 -7.37 -12.94 -13.28
N LYS A 238 -7.12 -12.08 -14.26
CA LYS A 238 -8.21 -11.33 -14.95
C LYS A 238 -9.20 -12.29 -15.61
N LYS A 239 -8.72 -13.34 -16.29
CA LYS A 239 -9.59 -14.37 -16.89
C LYS A 239 -10.42 -15.11 -15.83
N GLU A 240 -9.86 -15.36 -14.63
CA GLU A 240 -10.63 -15.91 -13.51
C GLU A 240 -11.77 -14.95 -13.08
N LEU A 241 -11.52 -13.65 -13.06
CA LEU A 241 -12.52 -12.63 -12.72
C LEU A 241 -13.60 -12.51 -13.82
N ASP A 242 -13.21 -12.50 -15.08
CA ASP A 242 -14.16 -12.46 -16.22
C ASP A 242 -15.09 -13.67 -16.19
N LYS A 243 -14.55 -14.85 -15.89
CA LYS A 243 -15.35 -16.07 -15.69
C LYS A 243 -16.30 -15.91 -14.50
N LEU A 244 -15.84 -15.39 -13.37
CA LEU A 244 -16.68 -15.15 -12.19
C LEU A 244 -17.84 -14.21 -12.50
N VAL A 245 -17.57 -13.11 -13.23
CA VAL A 245 -18.61 -12.15 -13.69
C VAL A 245 -19.64 -12.85 -14.59
N SER A 246 -19.18 -13.71 -15.49
CA SER A 246 -20.06 -14.48 -16.39
C SER A 246 -20.91 -15.49 -15.63
N ASP A 247 -20.30 -16.28 -14.74
CA ASP A 247 -20.98 -17.30 -13.95
C ASP A 247 -22.08 -16.69 -13.05
N LEU A 248 -21.85 -15.48 -12.54
CA LEU A 248 -22.79 -14.71 -11.72
C LEU A 248 -23.76 -13.83 -12.54
N LYS A 249 -23.65 -13.80 -13.86
CA LYS A 249 -24.47 -13.01 -14.79
C LYS A 249 -24.44 -11.51 -14.46
N LEU A 250 -23.24 -10.94 -14.31
CA LEU A 250 -22.99 -9.55 -13.88
C LEU A 250 -22.39 -8.67 -14.99
N GLN A 251 -22.47 -9.06 -16.27
CA GLN A 251 -21.84 -8.33 -17.38
C GLN A 251 -22.28 -6.87 -17.49
N GLY A 252 -23.51 -6.55 -17.06
CA GLY A 252 -24.04 -5.19 -17.03
C GLY A 252 -23.76 -4.41 -15.74
N ASN A 253 -23.19 -5.08 -14.70
CA ASN A 253 -22.99 -4.51 -13.37
C ASN A 253 -21.51 -4.27 -13.02
N ILE A 254 -20.58 -4.79 -13.82
CA ILE A 254 -19.15 -4.70 -13.54
C ILE A 254 -18.44 -3.97 -14.68
N GLU A 255 -17.68 -2.92 -14.35
CA GLU A 255 -16.87 -2.17 -15.28
C GLU A 255 -15.39 -2.22 -14.86
N PHE A 256 -14.52 -2.77 -15.70
CA PHE A 256 -13.09 -2.89 -15.44
C PHE A 256 -12.32 -1.71 -16.04
N PHE A 257 -11.66 -0.94 -15.18
CA PHE A 257 -10.67 0.07 -15.54
C PHE A 257 -9.28 -0.49 -15.27
N ASN A 258 -8.46 -0.66 -16.30
CA ASN A 258 -7.10 -1.19 -16.10
C ASN A 258 -6.24 -0.17 -15.35
N TYR A 259 -5.53 0.68 -16.09
CA TYR A 259 -4.80 1.83 -15.55
C TYR A 259 -5.58 3.09 -15.86
N VAL A 260 -5.72 3.93 -14.85
CA VAL A 260 -6.31 5.27 -15.01
C VAL A 260 -5.30 6.32 -14.57
N THR A 261 -5.38 7.52 -15.15
CA THR A 261 -4.59 8.67 -14.67
C THR A 261 -5.04 9.06 -13.27
N GLU A 262 -4.22 9.82 -12.55
CA GLU A 262 -4.56 10.32 -11.22
C GLU A 262 -5.87 11.14 -11.23
N GLU A 263 -6.04 11.99 -12.25
CA GLU A 263 -7.25 12.81 -12.44
C GLU A 263 -8.49 11.93 -12.61
N LYS A 264 -8.39 10.88 -13.45
CA LYS A 264 -9.51 9.95 -13.66
C LYS A 264 -9.81 9.13 -12.42
N LYS A 265 -8.79 8.72 -11.67
CA LYS A 265 -8.97 8.05 -10.37
C LYS A 265 -9.73 8.94 -9.40
N GLN A 266 -9.33 10.21 -9.27
CA GLN A 266 -9.99 11.17 -8.40
C GLN A 266 -11.45 11.42 -8.83
N GLU A 267 -11.72 11.50 -10.13
CA GLU A 267 -13.07 11.62 -10.68
C GLU A 267 -13.93 10.42 -10.28
N LEU A 268 -13.46 9.20 -10.55
CA LEU A 268 -14.20 7.97 -10.25
C LEU A 268 -14.48 7.84 -8.74
N LEU A 269 -13.47 8.09 -7.90
CA LEU A 269 -13.64 8.09 -6.44
C LEU A 269 -14.63 9.15 -5.99
N THR A 270 -14.70 10.30 -6.64
CA THR A 270 -15.67 11.36 -6.30
C THR A 270 -17.11 10.94 -6.60
N ARG A 271 -17.32 10.29 -7.74
CA ARG A 271 -18.64 9.91 -8.26
C ARG A 271 -19.17 8.61 -7.64
N ALA A 272 -18.29 7.67 -7.25
CA ALA A 272 -18.72 6.46 -6.57
C ALA A 272 -19.33 6.73 -5.19
N HIS A 273 -20.31 5.92 -4.79
CA HIS A 273 -20.94 6.04 -3.47
C HIS A 273 -20.08 5.45 -2.36
N ILE A 274 -19.53 4.26 -2.56
CA ILE A 274 -18.86 3.48 -1.52
C ILE A 274 -17.60 2.85 -2.11
N LEU A 275 -16.49 2.90 -1.35
CA LEU A 275 -15.32 2.09 -1.61
C LEU A 275 -15.49 0.71 -0.96
N LEU A 276 -15.37 -0.36 -1.72
CA LEU A 276 -15.29 -1.73 -1.21
C LEU A 276 -13.84 -2.16 -1.08
N MET A 277 -13.41 -2.56 0.13
CA MET A 277 -12.02 -2.99 0.35
C MET A 277 -11.96 -4.29 1.16
N PRO A 278 -12.33 -5.43 0.55
CA PRO A 278 -12.33 -6.75 1.18
C PRO A 278 -10.94 -7.41 1.14
N SER A 279 -9.87 -6.67 1.45
CA SER A 279 -8.51 -7.19 1.49
C SER A 279 -8.32 -8.18 2.61
N ALA A 280 -7.62 -9.30 2.35
CA ALA A 280 -7.24 -10.27 3.37
C ALA A 280 -6.10 -9.75 4.27
N LYS A 281 -5.28 -8.84 3.74
CA LYS A 281 -4.20 -8.16 4.48
C LYS A 281 -3.95 -6.77 3.90
N GLU A 282 -3.68 -5.82 4.78
CA GLU A 282 -3.36 -4.44 4.41
C GLU A 282 -2.45 -3.81 5.47
N GLY A 283 -1.41 -3.10 5.04
CA GLY A 283 -0.50 -2.42 5.98
C GLY A 283 -1.05 -1.06 6.44
N TRP A 284 -1.76 -0.31 5.55
CA TRP A 284 -2.25 1.04 5.87
C TRP A 284 -3.61 1.39 5.24
N GLY A 285 -3.94 0.86 4.06
CA GLY A 285 -5.17 1.22 3.38
C GLY A 285 -5.16 2.63 2.76
N LEU A 286 -4.11 2.97 2.03
CA LEU A 286 -3.97 4.27 1.37
C LEU A 286 -5.21 4.64 0.52
N THR A 287 -5.82 3.65 -0.13
CA THR A 287 -7.03 3.81 -0.94
C THR A 287 -8.24 4.32 -0.13
N VAL A 288 -8.35 3.94 1.16
CA VAL A 288 -9.39 4.48 2.06
C VAL A 288 -9.21 5.99 2.23
N HIS A 289 -7.96 6.45 2.39
CA HIS A 289 -7.68 7.88 2.48
C HIS A 289 -7.94 8.60 1.17
N GLU A 290 -7.64 7.98 0.02
CA GLU A 290 -7.91 8.55 -1.29
C GLU A 290 -9.42 8.71 -1.53
N ALA A 291 -10.20 7.68 -1.24
CA ALA A 291 -11.66 7.72 -1.34
C ALA A 291 -12.27 8.72 -0.34
N GLY A 292 -11.82 8.70 0.91
CA GLY A 292 -12.27 9.62 1.95
C GLY A 292 -12.03 11.08 1.60
N ALA A 293 -10.90 11.42 0.98
CA ALA A 293 -10.62 12.77 0.49
C ALA A 293 -11.65 13.25 -0.54
N ARG A 294 -12.32 12.33 -1.21
CA ARG A 294 -13.33 12.57 -2.25
C ARG A 294 -14.76 12.38 -1.74
N GLY A 295 -14.95 12.26 -0.41
CA GLY A 295 -16.25 12.08 0.21
C GLY A 295 -16.88 10.72 -0.11
N THR A 296 -16.08 9.69 -0.24
CA THR A 296 -16.50 8.31 -0.51
C THR A 296 -16.12 7.44 0.67
N PRO A 297 -17.10 7.09 1.55
CA PRO A 297 -16.86 6.23 2.69
C PRO A 297 -16.52 4.81 2.23
N ALA A 298 -15.82 4.04 3.09
CA ALA A 298 -15.40 2.69 2.79
C ALA A 298 -16.21 1.65 3.57
N VAL A 299 -16.49 0.50 2.94
CA VAL A 299 -16.86 -0.74 3.62
C VAL A 299 -15.70 -1.71 3.48
N VAL A 300 -15.14 -2.13 4.60
CA VAL A 300 -13.87 -2.86 4.63
C VAL A 300 -13.97 -4.15 5.45
N TYR A 301 -13.13 -5.13 5.11
CA TYR A 301 -12.92 -6.29 5.99
C TYR A 301 -12.18 -5.88 7.26
N ASN A 302 -12.45 -6.61 8.34
CA ASN A 302 -11.78 -6.42 9.62
C ASN A 302 -10.40 -7.09 9.59
N VAL A 303 -9.42 -6.36 9.08
CA VAL A 303 -8.02 -6.79 9.04
C VAL A 303 -7.13 -5.68 9.58
N PRO A 304 -5.95 -6.03 10.11
CA PRO A 304 -4.95 -5.06 10.54
C PRO A 304 -4.65 -4.03 9.43
N GLY A 305 -4.37 -2.79 9.79
CA GLY A 305 -4.21 -1.68 8.83
C GLY A 305 -5.54 -1.05 8.39
N LEU A 306 -6.53 -1.82 7.92
CA LEU A 306 -7.85 -1.25 7.58
C LEU A 306 -8.61 -0.81 8.83
N SER A 307 -8.58 -1.60 9.91
CA SER A 307 -9.22 -1.25 11.19
C SER A 307 -8.53 -0.10 11.94
N GLU A 308 -7.39 0.38 11.46
CA GLU A 308 -6.74 1.60 12.00
C GLU A 308 -7.15 2.87 11.23
N VAL A 309 -7.42 2.75 9.94
CA VAL A 309 -7.77 3.90 9.09
C VAL A 309 -9.28 4.07 8.93
N VAL A 310 -10.04 3.00 9.07
CA VAL A 310 -11.50 3.04 9.16
C VAL A 310 -11.91 3.04 10.62
N LEU A 311 -12.48 4.15 11.06
CA LEU A 311 -13.14 4.28 12.35
C LEU A 311 -14.60 3.91 12.14
N ASP A 312 -15.00 2.76 12.68
CA ASP A 312 -16.31 2.18 12.43
C ASP A 312 -17.45 3.15 12.76
N ASN A 313 -18.43 3.28 11.85
CA ASN A 313 -19.55 4.21 11.93
C ASN A 313 -19.16 5.72 12.04
N ILE A 314 -17.90 6.08 11.70
CA ILE A 314 -17.41 7.45 11.65
C ILE A 314 -17.00 7.86 10.23
N ASN A 315 -16.08 7.11 9.60
CA ASN A 315 -15.60 7.37 8.23
C ASN A 315 -15.79 6.20 7.26
N GLY A 316 -16.42 5.12 7.72
CA GLY A 316 -16.69 3.89 6.99
C GLY A 316 -17.30 2.84 7.90
N ILE A 317 -17.45 1.63 7.39
CA ILE A 317 -17.95 0.47 8.14
C ILE A 317 -16.94 -0.66 8.07
N ILE A 318 -16.67 -1.27 9.23
CA ILE A 318 -15.84 -2.48 9.35
C ILE A 318 -16.76 -3.70 9.40
N CYS A 319 -16.58 -4.66 8.51
CA CYS A 319 -17.34 -5.91 8.52
C CYS A 319 -17.06 -6.69 9.80
N LYS A 320 -18.10 -7.19 10.46
CA LYS A 320 -17.96 -8.06 11.65
C LYS A 320 -17.43 -9.44 11.27
N VAL A 321 -17.81 -9.91 10.10
CA VAL A 321 -17.32 -11.16 9.48
C VAL A 321 -16.75 -10.81 8.11
N ASN A 322 -15.56 -11.31 7.81
CA ASN A 322 -14.92 -11.07 6.51
C ASN A 322 -15.54 -11.99 5.45
N SER A 323 -16.69 -11.60 4.93
CA SER A 323 -17.42 -12.35 3.91
C SER A 323 -18.13 -11.43 2.91
N PRO A 324 -18.41 -11.90 1.68
CA PRO A 324 -19.19 -11.14 0.70
C PRO A 324 -20.60 -10.79 1.17
N GLU A 325 -21.22 -11.63 1.98
CA GLU A 325 -22.55 -11.44 2.54
C GLU A 325 -22.58 -10.26 3.52
N GLU A 326 -21.58 -10.19 4.40
CA GLU A 326 -21.46 -9.10 5.36
C GLU A 326 -21.09 -7.78 4.64
N LEU A 327 -20.22 -7.85 3.62
CA LEU A 327 -19.90 -6.72 2.76
C LEU A 327 -21.17 -6.19 2.08
N ALA A 328 -22.01 -7.08 1.54
CA ALA A 328 -23.28 -6.72 0.91
C ALA A 328 -24.28 -6.17 1.91
N ARG A 329 -24.38 -6.74 3.12
CA ARG A 329 -25.24 -6.23 4.18
C ARG A 329 -24.93 -4.78 4.55
N ASN A 330 -23.66 -4.49 4.77
CA ASN A 330 -23.21 -3.13 5.13
C ASN A 330 -23.35 -2.15 3.95
N THR A 331 -23.12 -2.58 2.74
CA THR A 331 -23.32 -1.78 1.53
C THR A 331 -24.79 -1.43 1.34
N ARG A 332 -25.70 -2.42 1.53
CA ARG A 332 -27.16 -2.23 1.50
C ARG A 332 -27.62 -1.20 2.53
N GLU A 333 -27.10 -1.29 3.74
CA GLU A 333 -27.44 -0.35 4.81
C GLU A 333 -27.11 1.09 4.41
N LEU A 334 -25.93 1.32 3.83
CA LEU A 334 -25.54 2.66 3.38
C LEU A 334 -26.39 3.18 2.22
N PHE A 335 -26.85 2.34 1.32
CA PHE A 335 -27.74 2.76 0.24
C PHE A 335 -29.16 3.10 0.75
N ARG A 336 -29.62 2.43 1.79
CA ARG A 336 -30.98 2.64 2.37
C ARG A 336 -31.02 3.74 3.43
N ASN A 337 -29.91 4.00 4.13
CA ASN A 337 -29.85 4.94 5.24
C ASN A 337 -29.04 6.19 4.84
N LYS A 338 -29.77 7.17 4.29
CA LYS A 338 -29.17 8.43 3.81
C LYS A 338 -28.44 9.20 4.92
N ASP A 339 -29.00 9.25 6.13
CA ASP A 339 -28.40 10.01 7.25
C ASP A 339 -27.06 9.39 7.68
N LEU A 340 -27.01 8.05 7.78
CA LEU A 340 -25.78 7.33 8.06
C LEU A 340 -24.76 7.56 6.93
N TYR A 341 -25.19 7.46 5.68
CA TYR A 341 -24.32 7.66 4.52
C TYR A 341 -23.69 9.06 4.53
N GLU A 342 -24.49 10.13 4.68
CA GLU A 342 -23.96 11.50 4.74
C GLU A 342 -23.05 11.73 5.94
N LYS A 343 -23.37 11.15 7.10
CA LYS A 343 -22.49 11.16 8.28
C LYS A 343 -21.12 10.58 7.95
N LEU A 344 -21.09 9.40 7.30
CA LEU A 344 -19.84 8.73 6.95
C LEU A 344 -19.05 9.48 5.88
N GLN A 345 -19.73 10.11 4.90
CA GLN A 345 -19.06 10.98 3.92
C GLN A 345 -18.32 12.13 4.60
N ARG A 346 -18.98 12.85 5.50
CA ARG A 346 -18.37 13.96 6.26
C ARG A 346 -17.23 13.45 7.15
N GLY A 347 -17.43 12.31 7.81
CA GLY A 347 -16.42 11.64 8.62
C GLY A 347 -15.19 11.28 7.80
N ALA A 348 -15.37 10.70 6.60
CA ALA A 348 -14.28 10.32 5.71
C ALA A 348 -13.43 11.54 5.28
N ILE A 349 -14.08 12.64 4.89
CA ILE A 349 -13.42 13.91 4.56
C ILE A 349 -12.60 14.44 5.76
N ASN A 350 -13.20 14.44 6.96
CA ASN A 350 -12.56 15.00 8.15
C ASN A 350 -11.38 14.16 8.63
N GLU A 351 -11.52 12.83 8.67
CA GLU A 351 -10.43 11.95 9.04
C GLU A 351 -9.25 12.07 8.07
N ARG A 352 -9.54 12.21 6.78
CA ARG A 352 -8.50 12.36 5.77
C ARG A 352 -7.62 13.61 5.98
N LYS A 353 -8.16 14.71 6.50
CA LYS A 353 -7.39 15.94 6.74
C LYS A 353 -6.21 15.74 7.71
N LYS A 354 -6.25 14.70 8.54
CA LYS A 354 -5.20 14.41 9.53
C LYS A 354 -3.92 13.83 8.92
N TYR A 355 -4.01 13.23 7.72
CA TYR A 355 -2.90 12.47 7.12
C TYR A 355 -2.34 13.18 5.89
N THR A 356 -1.35 14.03 6.09
CA THR A 356 -0.66 14.77 5.04
C THR A 356 0.77 14.31 4.88
N TRP A 357 1.31 14.34 3.67
CA TRP A 357 2.72 14.01 3.43
C TRP A 357 3.69 14.95 4.15
N ASP A 358 3.30 16.20 4.36
CA ASP A 358 4.14 17.15 5.09
C ASP A 358 4.26 16.78 6.59
N ALA A 359 3.18 16.28 7.18
CA ALA A 359 3.20 15.74 8.54
C ALA A 359 4.07 14.47 8.61
N THR A 360 3.92 13.53 7.65
CA THR A 360 4.75 12.32 7.52
C THR A 360 6.24 12.68 7.44
N VAL A 361 6.62 13.61 6.56
CA VAL A 361 8.02 14.03 6.37
C VAL A 361 8.56 14.77 7.59
N SER A 362 7.74 15.57 8.27
CA SER A 362 8.15 16.25 9.49
C SER A 362 8.45 15.26 10.61
N GLN A 363 7.60 14.24 10.80
CA GLN A 363 7.84 13.15 11.75
C GLN A 363 9.09 12.35 11.37
N PHE A 364 9.27 12.03 10.09
CA PHE A 364 10.44 11.34 9.57
C PHE A 364 11.73 12.13 9.87
N LEU A 365 11.77 13.42 9.57
CA LEU A 365 12.93 14.28 9.82
C LEU A 365 13.26 14.39 11.32
N ASN A 366 12.25 14.47 12.19
CA ASN A 366 12.46 14.49 13.63
C ASN A 366 13.03 13.17 14.15
N PHE A 367 12.61 12.06 13.56
CA PHE A 367 13.10 10.73 13.93
C PHE A 367 14.55 10.47 13.48
N ILE A 368 14.95 10.97 12.34
CA ILE A 368 16.31 10.76 11.79
C ILE A 368 17.34 11.78 12.30
N LYS A 369 16.96 12.80 13.03
CA LYS A 369 17.88 13.69 13.75
C LYS A 369 18.46 12.96 14.96
#